data_193853104170b9fe383e0cfeeb80ab58
#
_entry.id   193853104170b9fe383e0cfeeb80ab58
#
_cell.length_a   1.000
_cell.length_b   1.000
_cell.length_c   1.000
_cell.angle_alpha   90.00
_cell.angle_beta   90.00
_cell.angle_gamma   90.00
#
_symmetry.space_group_name_H-M   'P 1'
#
loop_
_entity.id
_entity.type
_entity.pdbx_description
1 polymer ?
#
loop_
_entity_poly.entity_id
_entity_poly.type
_entity_poly.pdbx_seq_one_letter_code
_entity_poly.pdbx_strand_id
1 'polypeptide(L)'
;MAQQAEDLIAQLSKRFPEREFHALVADLKGNSPFMILFLHFLGVTHFVTRYIHPINIPSELEDARLTRIEMASRLARYVSLIPFEADAVNFAARYDLWSDNADFLACLQGDEEEHAVLLVSYFLTLDIPAPKLLFGYTISDGNCCWVVTLDEIDSQVRLWDPLTGESYSPTDPKCPLQAVYCAADASNIYYNVQSKFCS
;
A
#
# COMPACT_ATOMS: atom_id res chain seq x y z
N MET A 1 3.80 -13.49 19.25
CA MET A 1 3.23 -12.72 18.12
C MET A 1 1.99 -13.41 17.54
N ALA A 2 2.02 -14.67 17.10
CA ALA A 2 0.81 -15.37 16.62
C ALA A 2 -0.34 -15.30 17.62
N GLN A 3 -0.08 -15.57 18.89
CA GLN A 3 -1.07 -15.52 19.96
C GLN A 3 -1.68 -14.11 20.13
N GLN A 4 -0.87 -13.05 20.02
CA GLN A 4 -1.36 -11.67 20.13
C GLN A 4 -2.26 -11.27 18.96
N ALA A 5 -1.96 -11.74 17.75
CA ALA A 5 -2.81 -11.53 16.59
C ALA A 5 -4.15 -12.27 16.71
N GLU A 6 -4.13 -13.52 17.19
CA GLU A 6 -5.33 -14.31 17.46
C GLU A 6 -6.21 -13.67 18.56
N ASP A 7 -5.59 -13.20 19.64
CA ASP A 7 -6.29 -12.52 20.73
C ASP A 7 -6.94 -11.22 20.27
N LEU A 8 -6.26 -10.45 19.41
CA LEU A 8 -6.81 -9.21 18.84
C LEU A 8 -7.97 -9.51 17.89
N ILE A 9 -7.84 -10.53 17.03
CA ILE A 9 -8.94 -10.95 16.16
C ILE A 9 -10.16 -11.40 16.95
N ALA A 10 -9.95 -12.19 18.01
CA ALA A 10 -11.03 -12.60 18.89
C ALA A 10 -11.73 -11.39 19.55
N GLN A 11 -10.98 -10.35 19.93
CA GLN A 11 -11.54 -9.12 20.45
C GLN A 11 -12.32 -8.34 19.38
N LEU A 12 -11.78 -8.23 18.17
CA LEU A 12 -12.40 -7.52 17.06
C LEU A 12 -13.66 -8.24 16.56
N SER A 13 -13.62 -9.56 16.41
CA SER A 13 -14.79 -10.38 16.04
C SER A 13 -15.91 -10.27 17.08
N LYS A 14 -15.55 -10.14 18.34
CA LYS A 14 -16.54 -9.90 19.40
C LYS A 14 -17.13 -8.49 19.38
N ARG A 15 -16.34 -7.49 18.99
CA ARG A 15 -16.74 -6.09 18.93
C ARG A 15 -17.54 -5.76 17.66
N PHE A 16 -17.27 -6.47 16.56
CA PHE A 16 -17.88 -6.25 15.25
C PHE A 16 -18.31 -7.60 14.64
N PRO A 17 -19.40 -8.20 15.17
CA PRO A 17 -19.82 -9.55 14.77
C PRO A 17 -20.29 -9.65 13.32
N GLU A 18 -20.57 -8.52 12.66
CA GLU A 18 -20.93 -8.43 11.24
C GLU A 18 -19.72 -8.47 10.28
N ARG A 19 -18.48 -8.49 10.81
CA ARG A 19 -17.24 -8.52 10.03
C ARG A 19 -16.49 -9.81 10.26
N GLU A 20 -16.03 -10.41 9.18
CA GLU A 20 -15.09 -11.51 9.24
C GLU A 20 -13.66 -10.97 9.33
N PHE A 21 -12.95 -11.35 10.38
CA PHE A 21 -11.54 -11.02 10.58
C PHE A 21 -10.71 -12.30 10.45
N HIS A 22 -9.77 -12.30 9.51
CA HIS A 22 -8.82 -13.40 9.34
C HIS A 22 -7.41 -12.88 9.64
N ALA A 23 -6.75 -13.41 10.66
CA ALA A 23 -5.32 -13.27 10.78
C ALA A 23 -4.66 -14.42 10.07
N LEU A 24 -3.89 -14.10 9.11
CA LEU A 24 -3.02 -15.03 8.47
C LEU A 24 -1.61 -14.72 8.97
N VAL A 25 -1.10 -15.54 9.88
CA VAL A 25 0.28 -15.47 10.35
C VAL A 25 1.14 -16.27 9.39
N ALA A 26 2.10 -15.63 8.73
CA ALA A 26 3.10 -16.35 7.95
C ALA A 26 3.91 -17.27 8.86
N ASP A 27 4.05 -18.53 8.49
CA ASP A 27 4.99 -19.38 9.15
C ASP A 27 6.42 -19.05 8.66
N LEU A 28 7.42 -19.36 9.51
CA LEU A 28 8.84 -19.10 9.22
C LEU A 28 9.42 -19.88 8.02
N LYS A 29 8.57 -20.59 7.27
CA LYS A 29 8.93 -21.42 6.11
C LYS A 29 8.53 -20.85 4.76
N GLY A 30 8.06 -19.59 4.70
CA GLY A 30 7.78 -18.90 3.44
C GLY A 30 6.53 -19.36 2.70
N ASN A 31 5.67 -20.15 3.34
CA ASN A 31 4.33 -20.41 2.83
C ASN A 31 3.41 -19.32 3.37
N SER A 32 3.24 -18.28 2.56
CA SER A 32 2.34 -17.16 2.76
C SER A 32 1.09 -17.54 3.52
N PRO A 33 0.66 -16.73 4.45
CA PRO A 33 -0.21 -15.64 4.09
C PRO A 33 0.01 -14.36 4.92
N PHE A 34 -0.43 -13.29 4.36
CA PHE A 34 -0.31 -11.92 4.79
C PHE A 34 -0.64 -11.64 6.24
N MET A 35 0.26 -10.96 6.95
CA MET A 35 -0.15 -10.25 8.17
C MET A 35 -0.97 -9.02 7.77
N ILE A 36 -2.21 -8.99 8.20
CA ILE A 36 -3.10 -7.84 8.08
C ILE A 36 -2.72 -6.74 9.09
N LEU A 37 -1.88 -7.08 10.05
CA LEU A 37 -1.41 -6.22 11.13
C LEU A 37 0.06 -5.90 10.90
N PHE A 38 0.34 -4.63 10.71
CA PHE A 38 1.70 -4.11 10.63
C PHE A 38 2.12 -3.53 11.97
N LEU A 39 3.37 -3.72 12.32
CA LEU A 39 3.96 -3.16 13.52
C LEU A 39 4.32 -1.70 13.22
N HIS A 40 3.58 -0.77 13.83
CA HIS A 40 3.95 0.64 13.81
C HIS A 40 5.28 0.84 14.55
N PHE A 41 6.08 1.77 14.09
CA PHE A 41 7.40 2.06 14.65
C PHE A 41 7.38 2.36 16.17
N LEU A 42 6.24 2.80 16.72
CA LEU A 42 6.01 2.94 18.17
C LEU A 42 5.71 1.62 18.91
N GLY A 43 5.82 0.47 18.22
CA GLY A 43 5.57 -0.85 18.83
C GLY A 43 4.09 -1.24 18.98
N VAL A 44 3.18 -0.49 18.37
CA VAL A 44 1.74 -0.78 18.37
C VAL A 44 1.35 -1.36 17.00
N THR A 45 0.58 -2.45 17.01
CA THR A 45 0.08 -3.05 15.77
C THR A 45 -1.17 -2.36 15.27
N HIS A 46 -1.19 -1.99 13.99
CA HIS A 46 -2.33 -1.39 13.32
C HIS A 46 -2.76 -2.20 12.09
N PHE A 47 -4.03 -2.10 11.72
CA PHE A 47 -4.50 -2.58 10.41
C PHE A 47 -4.00 -1.66 9.30
N VAL A 48 -3.67 -2.22 8.15
CA VAL A 48 -3.27 -1.46 6.95
C VAL A 48 -4.25 -0.33 6.60
N THR A 49 -5.55 -0.57 6.80
CA THR A 49 -6.62 0.42 6.56
C THR A 49 -6.48 1.70 7.40
N ARG A 50 -5.70 1.68 8.48
CA ARG A 50 -5.45 2.85 9.32
C ARG A 50 -4.44 3.82 8.74
N TYR A 51 -3.54 3.32 7.90
CA TYR A 51 -2.56 4.14 7.21
C TYR A 51 -3.14 4.86 5.99
N ILE A 52 -4.24 4.31 5.41
CA ILE A 52 -4.88 4.82 4.19
C ILE A 52 -5.95 5.85 4.55
N HIS A 53 -5.61 7.13 4.47
CA HIS A 53 -6.53 8.24 4.72
C HIS A 53 -6.11 9.47 3.90
N PRO A 54 -7.05 10.37 3.53
CA PRO A 54 -6.72 11.59 2.79
C PRO A 54 -5.75 12.47 3.58
N ILE A 55 -4.77 13.05 2.90
CA ILE A 55 -3.81 14.01 3.47
C ILE A 55 -3.69 15.22 2.56
N ASN A 56 -3.34 16.37 3.13
CA ASN A 56 -3.19 17.59 2.35
C ASN A 56 -2.04 17.48 1.34
N ILE A 57 -2.32 17.86 0.11
CA ILE A 57 -1.29 18.00 -0.92
C ILE A 57 -0.48 19.26 -0.62
N PRO A 58 0.87 19.21 -0.73
CA PRO A 58 1.69 20.41 -0.60
C PRO A 58 1.26 21.48 -1.62
N SER A 59 1.08 22.71 -1.15
CA SER A 59 0.59 23.84 -2.00
C SER A 59 1.46 24.09 -3.25
N GLU A 60 2.74 23.76 -3.17
CA GLU A 60 3.72 23.91 -4.26
C GLU A 60 3.48 22.91 -5.39
N LEU A 61 2.77 21.81 -5.11
CA LEU A 61 2.41 20.80 -6.09
C LEU A 61 1.05 21.05 -6.73
N GLU A 62 0.18 21.82 -6.06
CA GLU A 62 -1.15 22.15 -6.59
C GLU A 62 -1.06 23.02 -7.84
N ASP A 63 -1.76 22.61 -8.89
CA ASP A 63 -1.90 23.40 -10.12
C ASP A 63 -3.30 23.18 -10.70
N ALA A 64 -4.15 24.18 -10.53
CA ALA A 64 -5.54 24.16 -11.02
C ALA A 64 -5.70 24.05 -12.55
N ARG A 65 -4.60 24.16 -13.31
CA ARG A 65 -4.60 23.98 -14.77
C ARG A 65 -4.46 22.53 -15.19
N LEU A 66 -4.00 21.67 -14.30
CA LEU A 66 -3.80 20.26 -14.57
C LEU A 66 -5.11 19.48 -14.40
N THR A 67 -5.30 18.50 -15.25
CA THR A 67 -6.32 17.49 -15.06
C THR A 67 -5.99 16.63 -13.84
N ARG A 68 -6.98 15.90 -13.32
CA ARG A 68 -6.81 15.04 -12.16
C ARG A 68 -5.75 13.96 -12.38
N ILE A 69 -5.69 13.37 -13.58
CA ILE A 69 -4.68 12.38 -13.92
C ILE A 69 -3.26 12.98 -14.07
N GLU A 70 -3.14 14.20 -14.58
CA GLU A 70 -1.86 14.92 -14.63
C GLU A 70 -1.37 15.26 -13.22
N MET A 71 -2.28 15.66 -12.32
CA MET A 71 -1.97 15.85 -10.91
C MET A 71 -1.54 14.54 -10.25
N ALA A 72 -2.25 13.42 -10.52
CA ALA A 72 -1.85 12.11 -10.01
C ALA A 72 -0.43 11.72 -10.47
N SER A 73 -0.10 11.96 -11.73
CA SER A 73 1.25 11.72 -12.27
C SER A 73 2.31 12.60 -11.61
N ARG A 74 1.98 13.88 -11.36
CA ARG A 74 2.85 14.81 -10.64
C ARG A 74 3.12 14.34 -9.21
N LEU A 75 2.08 13.89 -8.51
CA LEU A 75 2.21 13.38 -7.15
C LEU A 75 2.98 12.05 -7.10
N ALA A 76 2.74 11.15 -8.05
CA ALA A 76 3.52 9.92 -8.16
C ALA A 76 5.01 10.23 -8.37
N ARG A 77 5.31 11.21 -9.22
CA ARG A 77 6.69 11.68 -9.41
C ARG A 77 7.27 12.31 -8.14
N TYR A 78 6.48 13.11 -7.41
CA TYR A 78 6.93 13.70 -6.15
C TYR A 78 7.26 12.63 -5.12
N VAL A 79 6.38 11.66 -4.92
CA VAL A 79 6.60 10.54 -3.99
C VAL A 79 7.86 9.76 -4.36
N SER A 80 8.07 9.46 -5.63
CA SER A 80 9.26 8.71 -6.11
C SER A 80 10.59 9.45 -5.93
N LEU A 81 10.57 10.74 -5.60
CA LEU A 81 11.77 11.51 -5.31
C LEU A 81 12.19 11.44 -3.82
N ILE A 82 11.32 10.93 -2.96
CA ILE A 82 11.69 10.65 -1.58
C ILE A 82 12.67 9.47 -1.59
N PRO A 83 13.83 9.57 -0.90
CA PRO A 83 14.80 8.49 -0.89
C PRO A 83 14.25 7.18 -0.33
N PHE A 84 14.50 6.09 -1.05
CA PHE A 84 14.24 4.75 -0.56
C PHE A 84 15.26 4.37 0.51
N GLU A 85 14.79 3.88 1.65
CA GLU A 85 15.63 3.33 2.71
C GLU A 85 14.90 2.17 3.39
N ALA A 86 15.49 0.97 3.26
CA ALA A 86 14.91 -0.22 3.87
C ALA A 86 15.06 -0.22 5.39
N ASP A 87 14.07 -0.70 6.10
CA ASP A 87 14.00 -0.81 7.55
C ASP A 87 15.22 -1.47 8.19
N ALA A 88 15.80 -2.47 7.50
CA ALA A 88 17.00 -3.18 7.96
C ALA A 88 18.22 -2.29 8.20
N VAL A 89 18.26 -1.10 7.59
CA VAL A 89 19.37 -0.15 7.73
C VAL A 89 19.25 0.63 9.04
N ASN A 90 18.05 1.08 9.37
CA ASN A 90 17.82 1.99 10.50
C ASN A 90 17.57 1.29 11.83
N PHE A 91 17.00 0.09 11.82
CA PHE A 91 16.47 -0.51 13.04
C PHE A 91 17.17 -1.81 13.44
N ALA A 92 18.29 -2.21 12.82
CA ALA A 92 18.94 -3.53 13.01
C ALA A 92 17.88 -4.66 12.96
N ALA A 93 16.86 -4.50 12.13
CA ALA A 93 15.53 -4.99 12.41
C ALA A 93 15.26 -6.32 11.73
N ARG A 94 14.65 -7.13 12.53
CA ARG A 94 13.96 -8.34 12.13
C ARG A 94 12.49 -8.07 11.83
N TYR A 95 12.06 -6.79 11.75
CA TYR A 95 10.67 -6.39 11.66
C TYR A 95 10.50 -5.32 10.60
N ASP A 96 9.51 -5.50 9.78
CA ASP A 96 8.94 -4.54 8.87
C ASP A 96 8.12 -3.52 9.71
N LEU A 97 8.52 -2.25 9.70
CA LEU A 97 7.99 -1.20 10.55
C LEU A 97 7.29 -0.14 9.70
N TRP A 98 6.02 -0.06 9.81
CA TRP A 98 5.22 0.91 9.07
C TRP A 98 5.14 2.26 9.78
N SER A 99 5.40 3.31 9.02
CA SER A 99 5.24 4.70 9.45
C SER A 99 3.93 5.28 8.94
N ASP A 100 3.36 6.23 9.66
CA ASP A 100 2.26 7.01 9.10
C ASP A 100 2.77 8.09 8.13
N ASN A 101 1.86 8.69 7.36
CA ASN A 101 2.22 9.71 6.38
C ASN A 101 2.92 10.93 6.98
N ALA A 102 2.61 11.29 8.23
CA ALA A 102 3.20 12.45 8.88
C ALA A 102 4.64 12.17 9.30
N ASP A 103 4.90 10.97 9.84
CA ASP A 103 6.22 10.51 10.22
C ASP A 103 7.10 10.31 8.98
N PHE A 104 6.58 9.68 7.91
CA PHE A 104 7.29 9.51 6.65
C PHE A 104 7.69 10.84 6.02
N LEU A 105 6.77 11.81 5.96
CA LEU A 105 7.07 13.15 5.45
C LEU A 105 8.03 13.95 6.36
N ALA A 106 8.06 13.67 7.65
CA ALA A 106 9.03 14.30 8.56
C ALA A 106 10.44 13.70 8.40
N CYS A 107 10.53 12.39 8.20
CA CYS A 107 11.79 11.67 7.98
C CYS A 107 12.34 11.88 6.57
N LEU A 108 11.48 12.04 5.56
CA LEU A 108 11.81 12.13 4.13
C LEU A 108 12.66 10.95 3.64
N GLN A 109 12.40 9.76 4.16
CA GLN A 109 13.00 8.50 3.74
C GLN A 109 12.13 7.34 4.25
N GLY A 110 12.06 6.23 3.53
CA GLY A 110 11.33 5.02 3.89
C GLY A 110 11.38 4.00 2.76
N ASP A 111 10.70 2.89 2.94
CA ASP A 111 10.67 1.82 1.96
C ASP A 111 9.43 1.86 1.04
N GLU A 112 9.11 0.75 0.38
CA GLU A 112 8.05 0.72 -0.62
C GLU A 112 6.66 0.91 -0.03
N GLU A 113 6.44 0.48 1.22
CA GLU A 113 5.15 0.59 1.89
C GLU A 113 4.79 2.04 2.19
N GLU A 114 5.71 2.80 2.77
CA GLU A 114 5.50 4.22 3.07
C GLU A 114 5.25 5.03 1.80
N HIS A 115 6.02 4.77 0.74
CA HIS A 115 5.82 5.43 -0.55
C HIS A 115 4.43 5.11 -1.13
N ALA A 116 4.01 3.86 -1.07
CA ALA A 116 2.70 3.45 -1.58
C ALA A 116 1.54 4.01 -0.74
N VAL A 117 1.67 4.03 0.59
CA VAL A 117 0.69 4.61 1.51
C VAL A 117 0.57 6.11 1.30
N LEU A 118 1.67 6.83 1.13
CA LEU A 118 1.65 8.26 0.84
C LEU A 118 0.94 8.53 -0.50
N LEU A 119 1.27 7.77 -1.53
CA LEU A 119 0.68 7.94 -2.85
C LEU A 119 -0.83 7.69 -2.87
N VAL A 120 -1.29 6.57 -2.27
CA VAL A 120 -2.73 6.28 -2.19
C VAL A 120 -3.49 7.33 -1.38
N SER A 121 -2.86 7.89 -0.34
CA SER A 121 -3.44 8.96 0.48
C SER A 121 -3.60 10.27 -0.27
N TYR A 122 -2.65 10.63 -1.12
CA TYR A 122 -2.79 11.77 -2.05
C TYR A 122 -3.89 11.52 -3.09
N PHE A 123 -4.00 10.31 -3.61
CA PHE A 123 -5.05 9.96 -4.57
C PHE A 123 -6.45 10.05 -3.98
N LEU A 124 -6.60 9.71 -2.69
CA LEU A 124 -7.85 9.95 -1.96
C LEU A 124 -8.19 11.45 -1.89
N THR A 125 -7.22 12.31 -1.65
CA THR A 125 -7.43 13.77 -1.60
C THR A 125 -7.80 14.36 -2.96
N LEU A 126 -7.28 13.77 -4.05
CA LEU A 126 -7.64 14.15 -5.42
C LEU A 126 -8.99 13.59 -5.88
N ASP A 127 -9.69 12.82 -5.06
CA ASP A 127 -10.90 12.07 -5.47
C ASP A 127 -10.67 11.19 -6.72
N ILE A 128 -9.48 10.60 -6.84
CA ILE A 128 -9.22 9.59 -7.88
C ILE A 128 -10.13 8.38 -7.65
N PRO A 129 -10.78 7.82 -8.70
CA PRO A 129 -11.69 6.70 -8.52
C PRO A 129 -11.03 5.44 -7.95
N ALA A 130 -11.59 4.92 -6.87
CA ALA A 130 -11.26 3.64 -6.23
C ALA A 130 -9.76 3.40 -5.97
N PRO A 131 -9.01 4.37 -5.38
CA PRO A 131 -7.60 4.15 -5.12
C PRO A 131 -7.43 3.08 -4.05
N LYS A 132 -6.53 2.12 -4.30
CA LYS A 132 -6.21 1.04 -3.35
C LYS A 132 -4.71 0.80 -3.31
N LEU A 133 -4.22 0.47 -2.13
CA LEU A 133 -2.90 -0.10 -1.95
C LEU A 133 -2.91 -1.55 -2.47
N LEU A 134 -1.90 -1.94 -3.23
CA LEU A 134 -1.69 -3.31 -3.72
C LEU A 134 -0.47 -3.93 -3.06
N PHE A 135 -0.62 -5.17 -2.64
CA PHE A 135 0.49 -6.04 -2.26
C PHE A 135 0.70 -7.06 -3.38
N GLY A 136 1.88 -7.09 -3.92
CA GLY A 136 2.19 -7.88 -5.10
C GLY A 136 3.62 -8.39 -5.14
N TYR A 137 4.03 -8.79 -6.32
CA TYR A 137 5.35 -9.33 -6.60
C TYR A 137 5.87 -8.81 -7.94
N THR A 138 7.11 -8.35 -7.96
CA THR A 138 7.88 -8.07 -9.17
C THR A 138 9.07 -9.05 -9.27
N ILE A 139 9.60 -9.24 -10.47
CA ILE A 139 10.77 -10.10 -10.66
C ILE A 139 12.03 -9.42 -10.12
N SER A 140 12.11 -8.09 -10.23
CA SER A 140 13.29 -7.31 -9.82
C SER A 140 13.42 -7.18 -8.31
N ASP A 141 12.31 -6.85 -7.63
CA ASP A 141 12.33 -6.40 -6.24
C ASP A 141 11.72 -7.41 -5.27
N GLY A 142 11.04 -8.44 -5.78
CA GLY A 142 10.35 -9.42 -4.96
C GLY A 142 8.96 -8.95 -4.53
N ASN A 143 8.64 -9.07 -3.23
CA ASN A 143 7.39 -8.52 -2.69
C ASN A 143 7.45 -7.00 -2.76
N CYS A 144 6.33 -6.38 -3.10
CA CYS A 144 6.26 -4.95 -3.33
C CYS A 144 4.88 -4.38 -3.00
N CYS A 145 4.87 -3.07 -2.71
CA CYS A 145 3.67 -2.29 -2.52
C CYS A 145 3.47 -1.30 -3.67
N TRP A 146 2.31 -1.37 -4.32
CA TRP A 146 1.92 -0.52 -5.44
C TRP A 146 0.59 0.17 -5.16
N VAL A 147 0.16 1.05 -6.06
CA VAL A 147 -1.17 1.66 -5.99
C VAL A 147 -1.95 1.33 -7.26
N VAL A 148 -3.24 1.02 -7.12
CA VAL A 148 -4.17 0.86 -8.23
C VAL A 148 -5.24 1.93 -8.18
N THR A 149 -5.65 2.41 -9.35
CA THR A 149 -6.78 3.31 -9.53
C THR A 149 -7.62 2.88 -10.72
N LEU A 150 -8.83 3.42 -10.81
CA LEU A 150 -9.64 3.35 -12.02
C LEU A 150 -9.55 4.67 -12.78
N ASP A 151 -9.48 4.61 -14.10
CA ASP A 151 -9.58 5.81 -14.93
C ASP A 151 -11.02 6.35 -14.87
N GLU A 152 -11.17 7.68 -14.84
CA GLU A 152 -12.48 8.33 -14.73
C GLU A 152 -13.34 8.17 -15.98
N ILE A 153 -12.71 8.07 -17.15
CA ILE A 153 -13.41 8.12 -18.44
C ILE A 153 -13.86 6.72 -18.86
N ASP A 154 -12.97 5.76 -18.81
CA ASP A 154 -13.20 4.41 -19.34
C ASP A 154 -13.20 3.32 -18.26
N SER A 155 -13.02 3.70 -17.01
CA SER A 155 -12.93 2.79 -15.85
C SER A 155 -11.82 1.73 -16.00
N GLN A 156 -10.82 1.99 -16.86
CA GLN A 156 -9.68 1.09 -16.98
C GLN A 156 -8.81 1.12 -15.72
N VAL A 157 -8.23 -0.03 -15.42
CA VAL A 157 -7.30 -0.15 -14.30
C VAL A 157 -5.97 0.49 -14.66
N ARG A 158 -5.44 1.31 -13.76
CA ARG A 158 -4.11 1.89 -13.83
C ARG A 158 -3.30 1.49 -12.60
N LEU A 159 -2.13 0.95 -12.84
CA LEU A 159 -1.18 0.53 -11.82
C LEU A 159 -0.09 1.61 -11.69
N TRP A 160 0.26 1.97 -10.46
CA TRP A 160 1.25 3.00 -10.16
C TRP A 160 2.37 2.40 -9.32
N ASP A 161 3.58 2.59 -9.79
CA ASP A 161 4.80 2.25 -9.05
C ASP A 161 5.22 3.48 -8.21
N PRO A 162 5.14 3.43 -6.89
CA PRO A 162 5.43 4.58 -6.05
C PRO A 162 6.92 4.92 -5.99
N LEU A 163 7.81 3.96 -6.28
CA LEU A 163 9.27 4.17 -6.23
C LEU A 163 9.80 4.83 -7.50
N THR A 164 9.17 4.56 -8.65
CA THR A 164 9.62 5.17 -9.93
C THR A 164 8.75 6.35 -10.36
N GLY A 165 7.51 6.43 -9.84
CA GLY A 165 6.50 7.39 -10.26
C GLY A 165 5.85 7.06 -11.60
N GLU A 166 6.17 5.89 -12.18
CA GLU A 166 5.62 5.42 -13.45
C GLU A 166 4.22 4.81 -13.25
N SER A 167 3.44 4.81 -14.32
CA SER A 167 2.13 4.15 -14.30
C SER A 167 1.94 3.28 -15.53
N TYR A 168 1.23 2.16 -15.35
CA TYR A 168 1.06 1.11 -16.35
C TYR A 168 -0.41 0.70 -16.46
N SER A 169 -0.80 0.28 -17.67
CA SER A 169 -1.98 -0.57 -17.84
C SER A 169 -1.64 -2.00 -17.39
N PRO A 170 -2.60 -2.77 -16.85
CA PRO A 170 -2.36 -4.19 -16.52
C PRO A 170 -1.91 -5.06 -17.70
N THR A 171 -2.20 -4.61 -18.93
CA THR A 171 -1.82 -5.32 -20.16
C THR A 171 -0.53 -4.78 -20.79
N ASP A 172 0.12 -3.80 -20.16
CA ASP A 172 1.38 -3.27 -20.68
C ASP A 172 2.50 -4.29 -20.46
N PRO A 173 3.17 -4.75 -21.53
CA PRO A 173 4.25 -5.72 -21.42
C PRO A 173 5.49 -5.17 -20.67
N LYS A 174 5.56 -3.87 -20.45
CA LYS A 174 6.61 -3.22 -19.64
C LYS A 174 6.28 -3.17 -18.15
N CYS A 175 5.05 -3.48 -17.76
CA CYS A 175 4.66 -3.48 -16.36
C CYS A 175 5.44 -4.57 -15.59
N PRO A 176 6.27 -4.21 -14.60
CA PRO A 176 7.07 -5.20 -13.88
C PRO A 176 6.25 -6.03 -12.87
N LEU A 177 5.02 -5.57 -12.52
CA LEU A 177 4.16 -6.26 -11.57
C LEU A 177 3.65 -7.59 -12.16
N GLN A 178 4.02 -8.72 -11.56
CA GLN A 178 3.72 -10.06 -12.05
C GLN A 178 2.54 -10.70 -11.34
N ALA A 179 2.35 -10.39 -10.07
CA ALA A 179 1.27 -10.95 -9.27
C ALA A 179 0.74 -9.92 -8.28
N VAL A 180 -0.56 -10.01 -8.00
CA VAL A 180 -1.22 -9.26 -6.93
C VAL A 180 -1.79 -10.27 -5.94
N TYR A 181 -1.44 -10.11 -4.68
CA TYR A 181 -1.90 -10.99 -3.61
C TYR A 181 -3.14 -10.45 -2.93
N CYS A 182 -3.12 -9.18 -2.58
CA CYS A 182 -4.27 -8.50 -2.02
C CYS A 182 -4.24 -7.00 -2.35
N ALA A 183 -5.38 -6.36 -2.09
CA ALA A 183 -5.55 -4.92 -2.17
C ALA A 183 -6.20 -4.42 -0.89
N ALA A 184 -5.89 -3.18 -0.49
CA ALA A 184 -6.50 -2.54 0.66
C ALA A 184 -6.96 -1.12 0.33
N ASP A 185 -8.09 -0.71 0.89
CA ASP A 185 -8.51 0.68 0.95
C ASP A 185 -8.72 1.11 2.42
N ALA A 186 -9.20 2.31 2.64
CA ALA A 186 -9.41 2.85 3.99
C ALA A 186 -10.40 2.03 4.86
N SER A 187 -11.14 1.10 4.28
CA SER A 187 -12.21 0.37 4.96
C SER A 187 -12.10 -1.15 4.90
N ASN A 188 -11.47 -1.69 3.85
CA ASN A 188 -11.49 -3.14 3.58
C ASN A 188 -10.14 -3.63 3.02
N ILE A 189 -9.95 -4.96 3.14
CA ILE A 189 -8.87 -5.70 2.50
C ILE A 189 -9.49 -6.77 1.60
N TYR A 190 -9.00 -6.85 0.37
CA TYR A 190 -9.48 -7.73 -0.69
C TYR A 190 -8.39 -8.72 -1.05
N TYR A 191 -8.64 -10.01 -0.87
CA TYR A 191 -7.69 -11.06 -1.19
C TYR A 191 -7.91 -11.60 -2.60
N ASN A 192 -6.79 -11.86 -3.29
CA ASN A 192 -6.83 -12.61 -4.52
C ASN A 192 -6.99 -14.11 -4.20
N VAL A 193 -8.20 -14.63 -4.39
CA VAL A 193 -8.53 -16.05 -4.16
C VAL A 193 -8.39 -16.92 -5.43
N GLN A 194 -7.89 -16.35 -6.51
CA GLN A 194 -7.68 -17.09 -7.75
C GLN A 194 -6.48 -18.02 -7.60
N SER A 195 -6.74 -19.31 -7.60
CA SER A 195 -5.75 -20.37 -7.33
C SER A 195 -4.84 -20.71 -8.52
N LYS A 196 -4.85 -19.92 -9.59
CA LYS A 196 -3.97 -20.13 -10.74
C LYS A 196 -3.20 -18.86 -11.02
N PHE A 197 -1.90 -18.91 -10.79
CA PHE A 197 -0.98 -18.07 -11.52
C PHE A 197 -1.29 -18.30 -13.01
N CYS A 198 -1.68 -17.26 -13.74
CA CYS A 198 -1.73 -17.34 -15.18
C CYS A 198 -0.30 -17.61 -15.65
N SER A 199 -0.06 -18.85 -16.09
CA SER A 199 1.15 -19.26 -16.83
C SER A 199 1.10 -18.70 -18.23
#